data_99aae30733eddd811a5558bdabba2b62
#
_entry.id   99aae30733eddd811a5558bdabba2b62
#
_cell.length_a   1.000
_cell.length_b   1.000
_cell.length_c   1.000
_cell.angle_alpha   90.00
_cell.angle_beta   90.00
_cell.angle_gamma   90.00
#
_symmetry.space_group_name_H-M   'P 1'
#
loop_
_entity.id
_entity.type
_entity.pdbx_description
1 polymer ?
#
loop_
_entity_poly.entity_id
_entity_poly.type
_entity_poly.pdbx_seq_one_letter_code
_entity_poly.pdbx_strand_id
1 'polypeptide(L)'
;MARVMKVQKSEAIAHFQYEGRLIKDEPFGNGHINDTFLLTFELNKMGRMKVILQRMNNSIFEEPVQLMENILGVTDFLREKIAAAGGDPTRETLSVIPAVDGKPYYKDSFGDYWRSYIFITDATSFDQVERPEQFYQSGVAFGNFQRMLADYPADTLFEVIKGFHDTKARLEVFKKAVEADVVGRA
;
A
#
# COMPACT_ATOMS: atom_id res chain seq x y z
N MET A 1 24.30 3.84 1.61
CA MET A 1 22.85 3.55 1.55
C MET A 1 22.12 3.80 2.90
N ALA A 2 22.43 3.13 3.99
CA ALA A 2 21.73 3.27 5.28
C ALA A 2 21.63 4.71 5.82
N ARG A 3 22.68 5.54 5.69
CA ARG A 3 22.68 6.94 6.13
C ARG A 3 21.73 7.82 5.31
N VAL A 4 21.67 7.61 3.99
CA VAL A 4 20.77 8.35 3.09
C VAL A 4 19.33 8.03 3.44
N MET A 5 18.98 6.74 3.53
CA MET A 5 17.64 6.28 3.92
C MET A 5 17.17 6.87 5.26
N LYS A 6 18.08 6.98 6.24
CA LYS A 6 17.75 7.59 7.54
C LYS A 6 17.37 9.08 7.38
N VAL A 7 18.07 9.83 6.54
CA VAL A 7 17.79 11.25 6.27
C VAL A 7 16.44 11.39 5.55
N GLN A 8 16.23 10.65 4.47
CA GLN A 8 14.98 10.64 3.69
C GLN A 8 13.77 10.30 4.58
N LYS A 9 13.87 9.22 5.39
CA LYS A 9 12.81 8.83 6.31
C LYS A 9 12.50 9.94 7.33
N SER A 10 13.50 10.56 7.91
CA SER A 10 13.30 11.66 8.87
C SER A 10 12.65 12.87 8.22
N GLU A 11 13.03 13.20 6.99
CA GLU A 11 12.41 14.24 6.18
C GLU A 11 10.93 13.91 5.92
N ALA A 12 10.63 12.69 5.44
CA ALA A 12 9.27 12.25 5.18
C ALA A 12 8.40 12.31 6.45
N ILE A 13 8.90 11.81 7.60
CA ILE A 13 8.18 11.86 8.88
C ILE A 13 7.77 13.29 9.24
N ALA A 14 8.63 14.28 9.01
CA ALA A 14 8.35 15.67 9.33
C ALA A 14 7.29 16.33 8.42
N HIS A 15 6.97 15.70 7.28
CA HIS A 15 6.06 16.26 6.27
C HIS A 15 4.69 15.58 6.19
N PHE A 16 4.37 14.63 7.08
CA PHE A 16 3.02 14.08 7.22
C PHE A 16 2.30 14.63 8.44
N GLN A 17 0.98 14.67 8.40
CA GLN A 17 0.12 15.19 9.49
C GLN A 17 -0.05 14.14 10.60
N TYR A 18 1.03 13.85 11.31
CA TYR A 18 0.97 12.95 12.45
C TYR A 18 0.59 13.68 13.74
N GLU A 19 -0.20 12.99 14.57
CA GLU A 19 -0.53 13.47 15.91
C GLU A 19 0.40 12.84 16.95
N GLY A 20 0.77 13.63 17.98
CA GLY A 20 1.55 13.15 19.10
C GLY A 20 3.07 13.17 18.87
N ARG A 21 3.77 12.47 19.74
CA ARG A 21 5.24 12.38 19.75
C ARG A 21 5.69 11.02 19.22
N LEU A 22 6.54 11.00 18.20
CA LEU A 22 7.16 9.76 17.73
C LEU A 22 8.01 9.13 18.85
N ILE A 23 7.71 7.88 19.20
CA ILE A 23 8.42 7.12 20.25
C ILE A 23 9.14 5.88 19.71
N LYS A 24 8.76 5.39 18.50
CA LYS A 24 9.42 4.25 17.87
C LYS A 24 9.28 4.33 16.35
N ASP A 25 10.36 3.97 15.64
CA ASP A 25 10.36 3.72 14.20
C ASP A 25 11.15 2.44 13.92
N GLU A 26 10.59 1.53 13.14
CA GLU A 26 11.22 0.25 12.81
C GLU A 26 10.86 -0.22 11.40
N PRO A 27 11.74 -0.95 10.71
CA PRO A 27 11.37 -1.63 9.46
C PRO A 27 10.19 -2.57 9.71
N PHE A 28 9.29 -2.70 8.72
CA PHE A 28 8.09 -3.50 8.88
C PHE A 28 7.78 -4.33 7.63
N GLY A 29 7.43 -5.61 7.86
CA GLY A 29 7.03 -6.54 6.81
C GLY A 29 8.19 -7.15 6.04
N ASN A 30 7.86 -8.17 5.21
CA ASN A 30 8.80 -8.94 4.39
C ASN A 30 8.68 -8.57 2.89
N GLY A 31 8.01 -7.47 2.56
CA GLY A 31 7.84 -7.02 1.17
C GLY A 31 9.17 -6.53 0.57
N HIS A 32 9.37 -6.80 -0.72
CA HIS A 32 10.60 -6.45 -1.45
C HIS A 32 10.44 -5.29 -2.44
N ILE A 33 9.23 -4.73 -2.55
CA ILE A 33 8.94 -3.66 -3.52
C ILE A 33 9.19 -2.29 -2.90
N ASN A 34 8.55 -2.00 -1.78
CA ASN A 34 8.63 -0.71 -1.10
C ASN A 34 9.43 -0.81 0.20
N ASP A 35 10.15 0.24 0.57
CA ASP A 35 10.70 0.34 1.93
C ASP A 35 9.58 0.73 2.89
N THR A 36 9.29 -0.15 3.84
CA THR A 36 8.16 0.00 4.76
C THR A 36 8.63 0.13 6.19
N PHE A 37 8.04 1.08 6.91
CA PHE A 37 8.34 1.37 8.31
C PHE A 37 7.06 1.44 9.13
N LEU A 38 7.09 0.86 10.33
CA LEU A 38 6.06 1.03 11.35
C LEU A 38 6.51 2.13 12.31
N LEU A 39 5.72 3.20 12.37
CA LEU A 39 5.93 4.30 13.29
C LEU A 39 4.93 4.21 14.44
N THR A 40 5.39 4.46 15.66
CA THR A 40 4.52 4.52 16.84
C THR A 40 4.59 5.91 17.46
N PHE A 41 3.44 6.54 17.61
CA PHE A 41 3.30 7.85 18.24
C PHE A 41 2.59 7.70 19.59
N GLU A 42 3.06 8.46 20.58
CA GLU A 42 2.42 8.64 21.87
C GLU A 42 1.47 9.85 21.77
N LEU A 43 0.17 9.58 21.95
CA LEU A 43 -0.86 10.62 21.94
C LEU A 43 -1.07 11.17 23.35
N ASN A 44 -1.27 12.47 23.48
CA ASN A 44 -1.54 13.09 24.80
C ASN A 44 -2.79 12.49 25.44
N LYS A 45 -2.63 11.72 26.52
CA LYS A 45 -3.70 11.05 27.31
C LYS A 45 -4.59 10.04 26.58
N MET A 46 -4.37 9.80 25.28
CA MET A 46 -5.24 8.95 24.44
C MET A 46 -4.58 7.63 23.99
N GLY A 47 -3.41 7.28 24.54
CA GLY A 47 -2.75 6.04 24.20
C GLY A 47 -1.72 6.17 23.08
N ARG A 48 -1.67 5.19 22.17
CA ARG A 48 -0.68 5.14 21.10
C ARG A 48 -1.37 4.99 19.74
N MET A 49 -0.85 5.72 18.76
CA MET A 49 -1.21 5.57 17.35
C MET A 49 -0.07 4.87 16.62
N LYS A 50 -0.40 3.90 15.78
CA LYS A 50 0.55 3.25 14.87
C LYS A 50 0.21 3.59 13.44
N VAL A 51 1.23 3.88 12.64
CA VAL A 51 1.07 4.20 11.22
C VAL A 51 2.13 3.47 10.40
N ILE A 52 1.81 3.19 9.16
CA ILE A 52 2.78 2.74 8.16
C ILE A 52 3.27 3.95 7.38
N LEU A 53 4.57 4.06 7.24
CA LEU A 53 5.24 4.97 6.31
C LEU A 53 5.95 4.13 5.25
N GLN A 54 5.69 4.41 3.97
CA GLN A 54 6.32 3.71 2.86
C GLN A 54 7.00 4.65 1.88
N ARG A 55 8.24 4.33 1.51
CA ARG A 55 8.86 4.86 0.30
C ARG A 55 8.42 4.01 -0.88
N MET A 56 7.76 4.63 -1.84
CA MET A 56 7.30 3.96 -3.05
C MET A 56 8.47 3.69 -4.00
N ASN A 57 8.49 2.51 -4.60
CA ASN A 57 9.52 2.14 -5.57
C ASN A 57 9.19 2.74 -6.93
N ASN A 58 9.84 3.86 -7.27
CA ASN A 58 9.63 4.59 -8.52
C ASN A 58 10.07 3.81 -9.78
N SER A 59 10.86 2.73 -9.63
CA SER A 59 11.22 1.89 -10.77
C SER A 59 10.12 0.89 -11.15
N ILE A 60 9.14 0.69 -10.27
CA ILE A 60 7.97 -0.18 -10.51
C ILE A 60 6.74 0.69 -10.73
N PHE A 61 6.55 1.71 -9.90
CA PHE A 61 5.46 2.67 -10.00
C PHE A 61 5.99 3.98 -10.59
N GLU A 62 6.06 4.02 -11.93
CA GLU A 62 6.62 5.17 -12.66
C GLU A 62 5.80 6.45 -12.44
N GLU A 63 4.48 6.31 -12.17
CA GLU A 63 3.55 7.40 -11.92
C GLU A 63 2.97 7.34 -10.49
N PRO A 64 3.77 7.64 -9.45
CA PRO A 64 3.35 7.50 -8.06
C PRO A 64 2.20 8.45 -7.67
N VAL A 65 2.03 9.56 -8.36
CA VAL A 65 0.90 10.48 -8.16
C VAL A 65 -0.41 9.82 -8.59
N GLN A 66 -0.46 9.27 -9.82
CA GLN A 66 -1.62 8.53 -10.32
C GLN A 66 -1.94 7.30 -9.47
N LEU A 67 -0.90 6.61 -8.96
CA LEU A 67 -1.10 5.51 -8.01
C LEU A 67 -1.84 5.98 -6.76
N MET A 68 -1.47 7.14 -6.21
CA MET A 68 -2.13 7.66 -5.02
C MET A 68 -3.55 8.20 -5.31
N GLU A 69 -3.80 8.72 -6.48
CA GLU A 69 -5.14 9.10 -6.94
C GLU A 69 -6.05 7.87 -7.03
N ASN A 70 -5.58 6.76 -7.61
CA ASN A 70 -6.31 5.49 -7.62
C ASN A 70 -6.62 4.99 -6.20
N ILE A 71 -5.62 5.01 -5.32
CA ILE A 71 -5.78 4.55 -3.93
C ILE A 71 -6.84 5.38 -3.21
N LEU A 72 -6.77 6.71 -3.31
CA LEU A 72 -7.77 7.58 -2.68
C LEU A 72 -9.17 7.37 -3.26
N GLY A 73 -9.31 7.38 -4.58
CA GLY A 73 -10.61 7.19 -5.22
C GLY A 73 -11.29 5.90 -4.78
N VAL A 74 -10.56 4.78 -4.78
CA VAL A 74 -11.08 3.48 -4.35
C VAL A 74 -11.36 3.45 -2.85
N THR A 75 -10.46 3.95 -2.01
CA THR A 75 -10.63 3.86 -0.56
C THR A 75 -11.73 4.80 -0.03
N ASP A 76 -11.89 5.98 -0.63
CA ASP A 76 -12.97 6.91 -0.25
C ASP A 76 -14.33 6.35 -0.67
N PHE A 77 -14.44 5.78 -1.87
CA PHE A 77 -15.66 5.11 -2.32
C PHE A 77 -16.04 3.92 -1.41
N LEU A 78 -15.06 3.09 -1.03
CA LEU A 78 -15.28 1.99 -0.09
C LEU A 78 -15.68 2.50 1.29
N ARG A 79 -15.09 3.58 1.78
CA ARG A 79 -15.38 4.20 3.07
C ARG A 79 -16.85 4.55 3.20
N GLU A 80 -17.41 5.19 2.17
CA GLU A 80 -18.84 5.55 2.15
C GLU A 80 -19.73 4.31 2.19
N LYS A 81 -19.42 3.27 1.40
CA LYS A 81 -20.20 2.02 1.38
C LYS A 81 -20.10 1.24 2.68
N ILE A 82 -18.93 1.15 3.28
CA ILE A 82 -18.71 0.48 4.56
C ILE A 82 -19.51 1.19 5.65
N ALA A 83 -19.45 2.53 5.72
CA ALA A 83 -20.21 3.32 6.69
C ALA A 83 -21.72 3.15 6.50
N ALA A 84 -22.21 3.19 5.26
CA ALA A 84 -23.63 2.99 4.94
C ALA A 84 -24.12 1.57 5.31
N ALA A 85 -23.24 0.57 5.27
CA ALA A 85 -23.54 -0.79 5.71
C ALA A 85 -23.39 -1.01 7.22
N GLY A 86 -23.04 0.03 8.01
CA GLY A 86 -22.81 -0.06 9.45
C GLY A 86 -21.48 -0.68 9.87
N GLY A 87 -20.54 -0.81 8.94
CA GLY A 87 -19.17 -1.26 9.19
C GLY A 87 -18.24 -0.17 9.73
N ASP A 88 -16.98 -0.52 9.95
CA ASP A 88 -15.94 0.39 10.44
C ASP A 88 -14.94 0.76 9.32
N PRO A 89 -15.09 1.94 8.68
CA PRO A 89 -14.20 2.36 7.61
C PRO A 89 -12.73 2.54 8.03
N THR A 90 -12.46 2.66 9.33
CA THR A 90 -11.07 2.81 9.82
C THR A 90 -10.32 1.48 9.85
N ARG A 91 -11.05 0.36 9.78
CA ARG A 91 -10.50 -0.99 9.81
C ARG A 91 -10.70 -1.76 8.51
N GLU A 92 -11.77 -1.48 7.76
CA GLU A 92 -12.17 -2.27 6.60
C GLU A 92 -11.64 -1.69 5.27
N THR A 93 -11.07 -0.49 5.27
CA THR A 93 -10.32 0.09 4.15
C THR A 93 -9.12 0.88 4.63
N LEU A 94 -8.20 1.23 3.72
CA LEU A 94 -7.05 2.05 4.08
C LEU A 94 -7.47 3.48 4.45
N SER A 95 -6.83 4.02 5.50
CA SER A 95 -6.95 5.41 5.90
C SER A 95 -5.64 6.12 5.63
N VAL A 96 -5.54 6.81 4.50
CA VAL A 96 -4.35 7.55 4.09
C VAL A 96 -4.18 8.78 4.99
N ILE A 97 -2.96 9.02 5.45
CA ILE A 97 -2.59 10.22 6.21
C ILE A 97 -2.02 11.22 5.21
N PRO A 98 -2.60 12.43 5.11
CA PRO A 98 -2.10 13.43 4.17
C PRO A 98 -0.76 14.02 4.62
N ALA A 99 0.00 14.51 3.67
CA ALA A 99 1.15 15.38 3.92
C ALA A 99 0.68 16.75 4.43
N VAL A 100 1.60 17.55 4.96
CA VAL A 100 1.32 18.89 5.52
C VAL A 100 0.71 19.83 4.48
N ASP A 101 1.02 19.65 3.19
CA ASP A 101 0.45 20.40 2.07
C ASP A 101 -0.93 19.84 1.61
N GLY A 102 -1.46 18.83 2.30
CA GLY A 102 -2.75 18.20 2.01
C GLY A 102 -2.72 17.11 0.95
N LYS A 103 -1.58 16.84 0.31
CA LYS A 103 -1.46 15.77 -0.68
C LYS A 103 -1.41 14.39 -0.01
N PRO A 104 -1.85 13.32 -0.71
CA PRO A 104 -1.80 11.95 -0.17
C PRO A 104 -0.40 11.33 -0.22
N TYR A 105 0.60 12.06 -0.61
CA TYR A 105 2.00 11.66 -0.72
C TYR A 105 2.91 12.83 -0.39
N TYR A 106 4.15 12.52 -0.10
CA TYR A 106 5.24 13.48 0.01
C TYR A 106 6.37 13.11 -0.96
N LYS A 107 6.92 14.09 -1.69
CA LYS A 107 8.12 13.93 -2.51
C LYS A 107 9.30 14.53 -1.77
N ASP A 108 10.28 13.70 -1.40
CA ASP A 108 11.44 14.13 -0.64
C ASP A 108 12.48 14.91 -1.49
N SER A 109 13.47 15.46 -0.82
CA SER A 109 14.56 16.24 -1.45
C SER A 109 15.46 15.42 -2.40
N PHE A 110 15.35 14.09 -2.38
CA PHE A 110 16.06 13.16 -3.28
C PHE A 110 15.21 12.76 -4.50
N GLY A 111 13.94 13.16 -4.53
CA GLY A 111 13.01 12.85 -5.61
C GLY A 111 12.18 11.59 -5.39
N ASP A 112 12.32 10.92 -4.25
CA ASP A 112 11.54 9.74 -3.89
C ASP A 112 10.16 10.13 -3.34
N TYR A 113 9.16 9.27 -3.60
CA TYR A 113 7.79 9.48 -3.14
C TYR A 113 7.48 8.61 -1.93
N TRP A 114 6.83 9.23 -0.96
CA TRP A 114 6.41 8.62 0.30
C TRP A 114 4.91 8.68 0.46
N ARG A 115 4.34 7.65 1.07
CA ARG A 115 2.94 7.63 1.51
C ARG A 115 2.82 7.12 2.93
N SER A 116 1.74 7.51 3.60
CA SER A 116 1.47 7.04 4.96
C SER A 116 0.00 6.69 5.14
N TYR A 117 -0.28 5.71 5.99
CA TYR A 117 -1.63 5.30 6.34
C TYR A 117 -1.70 4.70 7.75
N ILE A 118 -2.88 4.74 8.33
CA ILE A 118 -3.13 4.17 9.67
C ILE A 118 -2.84 2.67 9.65
N PHE A 119 -2.11 2.20 10.64
CA PHE A 119 -1.86 0.77 10.82
C PHE A 119 -3.07 0.10 11.45
N ILE A 120 -3.61 -0.94 10.81
CA ILE A 120 -4.73 -1.73 11.32
C ILE A 120 -4.18 -2.69 12.38
N THR A 121 -4.49 -2.43 13.64
CA THR A 121 -4.09 -3.29 14.78
C THR A 121 -4.96 -4.54 14.87
N ASP A 122 -4.54 -5.49 15.70
CA ASP A 122 -5.29 -6.73 15.99
C ASP A 122 -5.61 -7.56 14.73
N ALA A 123 -4.70 -7.50 13.74
CA ALA A 123 -4.70 -8.32 12.55
C ALA A 123 -3.46 -9.23 12.55
N THR A 124 -3.63 -10.47 12.13
CA THR A 124 -2.55 -11.46 12.00
C THR A 124 -2.26 -11.71 10.53
N SER A 125 -0.99 -11.59 10.15
CA SER A 125 -0.51 -11.97 8.81
C SER A 125 0.05 -13.36 8.83
N PHE A 126 -0.20 -14.12 7.77
CA PHE A 126 0.35 -15.46 7.55
C PHE A 126 1.22 -15.43 6.29
N ASP A 127 2.48 -15.82 6.40
CA ASP A 127 3.39 -15.92 5.25
C ASP A 127 3.05 -17.12 4.35
N GLN A 128 2.44 -18.14 4.94
CA GLN A 128 1.99 -19.34 4.24
C GLN A 128 0.59 -19.73 4.72
N VAL A 129 -0.18 -20.37 3.82
CA VAL A 129 -1.48 -20.93 4.18
C VAL A 129 -1.26 -22.21 5.00
N GLU A 130 -1.65 -22.19 6.25
CA GLU A 130 -1.52 -23.30 7.19
C GLU A 130 -2.77 -24.20 7.22
N ARG A 131 -3.93 -23.64 6.88
CA ARG A 131 -5.24 -24.33 6.91
C ARG A 131 -6.10 -23.93 5.71
N PRO A 132 -6.85 -24.86 5.12
CA PRO A 132 -7.76 -24.59 3.99
C PRO A 132 -8.73 -23.42 4.23
N GLU A 133 -9.17 -23.24 5.47
CA GLU A 133 -10.06 -22.15 5.87
C GLU A 133 -9.47 -20.76 5.62
N GLN A 134 -8.18 -20.58 5.81
CA GLN A 134 -7.49 -19.29 5.52
C GLN A 134 -7.56 -18.96 4.05
N PHE A 135 -7.41 -19.97 3.19
CA PHE A 135 -7.52 -19.80 1.74
C PHE A 135 -8.96 -19.48 1.32
N TYR A 136 -9.94 -20.17 1.91
CA TYR A 136 -11.35 -19.88 1.69
C TYR A 136 -11.71 -18.45 2.09
N GLN A 137 -11.29 -18.00 3.27
CA GLN A 137 -11.55 -16.64 3.76
C GLN A 137 -10.87 -15.58 2.88
N SER A 138 -9.70 -15.85 2.34
CA SER A 138 -9.05 -14.99 1.34
C SER A 138 -9.95 -14.82 0.10
N GLY A 139 -10.49 -15.93 -0.43
CA GLY A 139 -11.42 -15.88 -1.56
C GLY A 139 -12.70 -15.08 -1.26
N VAL A 140 -13.26 -15.24 -0.06
CA VAL A 140 -14.43 -14.46 0.41
C VAL A 140 -14.10 -12.98 0.47
N ALA A 141 -12.93 -12.61 1.03
CA ALA A 141 -12.50 -11.22 1.13
C ALA A 141 -12.32 -10.56 -0.25
N PHE A 142 -11.66 -11.24 -1.20
CA PHE A 142 -11.53 -10.76 -2.57
C PHE A 142 -12.87 -10.63 -3.29
N GLY A 143 -13.75 -11.63 -3.16
CA GLY A 143 -15.10 -11.58 -3.75
C GLY A 143 -15.94 -10.43 -3.19
N ASN A 144 -15.85 -10.18 -1.87
CA ASN A 144 -16.53 -9.05 -1.24
C ASN A 144 -15.97 -7.70 -1.71
N PHE A 145 -14.64 -7.58 -1.84
CA PHE A 145 -13.99 -6.40 -2.39
C PHE A 145 -14.48 -6.08 -3.81
N GLN A 146 -14.50 -7.08 -4.70
CA GLN A 146 -15.04 -6.94 -6.05
C GLN A 146 -16.52 -6.53 -6.06
N ARG A 147 -17.34 -7.15 -5.20
CA ARG A 147 -18.76 -6.80 -5.04
C ARG A 147 -18.95 -5.35 -4.61
N MET A 148 -18.15 -4.87 -3.67
CA MET A 148 -18.22 -3.49 -3.20
C MET A 148 -17.81 -2.48 -4.27
N LEU A 149 -16.93 -2.87 -5.19
CA LEU A 149 -16.46 -2.02 -6.30
C LEU A 149 -17.25 -2.21 -7.60
N ALA A 150 -18.30 -3.02 -7.64
CA ALA A 150 -19.01 -3.35 -8.88
C ALA A 150 -19.60 -2.14 -9.62
N ASP A 151 -19.91 -1.06 -8.91
CA ASP A 151 -20.42 0.22 -9.40
C ASP A 151 -19.41 1.38 -9.28
N TYR A 152 -18.14 1.07 -9.00
CA TYR A 152 -17.07 2.05 -9.04
C TYR A 152 -16.81 2.49 -10.51
N PRO A 153 -16.66 3.80 -10.79
CA PRO A 153 -16.38 4.28 -12.14
C PRO A 153 -14.94 3.94 -12.57
N ALA A 154 -14.74 2.70 -13.04
CA ALA A 154 -13.41 2.14 -13.31
C ALA A 154 -12.64 2.89 -14.41
N ASP A 155 -13.30 3.65 -15.25
CA ASP A 155 -12.71 4.54 -16.26
C ASP A 155 -11.94 5.73 -15.66
N THR A 156 -12.12 6.00 -14.39
CA THR A 156 -11.34 7.00 -13.63
C THR A 156 -9.98 6.49 -13.18
N LEU A 157 -9.73 5.18 -13.25
CA LEU A 157 -8.48 4.58 -12.79
C LEU A 157 -7.37 4.72 -13.84
N PHE A 158 -6.19 5.09 -13.37
CA PHE A 158 -4.97 5.10 -14.16
C PHE A 158 -4.34 3.71 -14.21
N GLU A 159 -3.80 3.31 -15.36
CA GLU A 159 -3.00 2.10 -15.50
C GLU A 159 -1.56 2.39 -15.02
N VAL A 160 -1.30 2.17 -13.73
CA VAL A 160 -0.01 2.52 -13.09
C VAL A 160 1.12 1.53 -13.35
N ILE A 161 0.81 0.32 -13.82
CA ILE A 161 1.77 -0.68 -14.31
C ILE A 161 1.24 -1.20 -15.65
N LYS A 162 1.77 -0.66 -16.74
CA LYS A 162 1.29 -0.96 -18.09
C LYS A 162 1.33 -2.47 -18.40
N GLY A 163 0.22 -3.00 -18.88
CA GLY A 163 0.10 -4.40 -19.28
C GLY A 163 0.27 -5.40 -18.13
N PHE A 164 0.14 -4.98 -16.85
CA PHE A 164 0.35 -5.86 -15.70
C PHE A 164 -0.54 -7.12 -15.74
N HIS A 165 -1.77 -6.99 -16.20
CA HIS A 165 -2.73 -8.08 -16.34
C HIS A 165 -2.90 -8.58 -17.79
N ASP A 166 -2.03 -8.18 -18.73
CA ASP A 166 -2.02 -8.72 -20.08
C ASP A 166 -1.45 -10.14 -20.09
N THR A 167 -2.29 -11.11 -19.78
CA THR A 167 -1.94 -12.54 -19.72
C THR A 167 -1.47 -13.07 -21.07
N LYS A 168 -2.01 -12.55 -22.19
CA LYS A 168 -1.60 -12.95 -23.52
C LYS A 168 -0.16 -12.52 -23.82
N ALA A 169 0.18 -11.27 -23.60
CA ALA A 169 1.55 -10.78 -23.75
C ALA A 169 2.52 -11.51 -22.81
N ARG A 170 2.13 -11.77 -21.57
CA ARG A 170 2.95 -12.53 -20.62
C ARG A 170 3.23 -13.96 -21.07
N LEU A 171 2.24 -14.63 -21.68
CA LEU A 171 2.41 -15.98 -22.25
C LEU A 171 3.44 -15.97 -23.38
N GLU A 172 3.41 -14.97 -24.26
CA GLU A 172 4.41 -14.87 -25.36
C GLU A 172 5.84 -14.61 -24.83
N VAL A 173 5.98 -13.78 -23.77
CA VAL A 173 7.25 -13.56 -23.10
C VAL A 173 7.74 -14.86 -22.47
N PHE A 174 6.86 -15.62 -21.80
CA PHE A 174 7.20 -16.92 -21.20
C PHE A 174 7.67 -17.91 -22.26
N LYS A 175 6.98 -18.07 -23.40
CA LYS A 175 7.38 -18.96 -24.50
C LYS A 175 8.78 -18.62 -25.00
N LYS A 176 9.07 -17.35 -25.25
CA LYS A 176 10.39 -16.88 -25.65
C LYS A 176 11.48 -17.19 -24.63
N ALA A 177 11.17 -17.06 -23.34
CA ALA A 177 12.11 -17.39 -22.28
C ALA A 177 12.42 -18.91 -22.22
N VAL A 178 11.41 -19.75 -22.43
CA VAL A 178 11.57 -21.21 -22.55
C VAL A 178 12.42 -21.57 -23.77
N GLU A 179 12.11 -21.01 -24.95
CA GLU A 179 12.89 -21.25 -26.16
C GLU A 179 14.37 -20.81 -26.04
N ALA A 180 14.63 -19.71 -25.36
CA ALA A 180 15.98 -19.20 -25.16
C ALA A 180 16.79 -20.02 -24.16
N ASP A 181 16.14 -20.64 -23.19
CA ASP A 181 16.71 -21.47 -22.11
C ASP A 181 18.07 -21.00 -21.57
N VAL A 182 18.23 -19.70 -21.34
CA VAL A 182 19.51 -19.04 -21.00
C VAL A 182 20.23 -19.66 -19.81
N VAL A 183 19.50 -20.34 -18.92
CA VAL A 183 20.03 -20.93 -17.69
C VAL A 183 19.88 -22.48 -17.63
N GLY A 184 19.44 -23.12 -18.72
CA GLY A 184 19.32 -24.58 -18.83
C GLY A 184 18.30 -25.20 -17.88
N ARG A 185 17.10 -24.59 -17.75
CA ARG A 185 16.02 -25.03 -16.86
C ARG A 185 14.68 -25.26 -17.57
N ALA A 186 14.63 -25.14 -18.89
CA ALA A 186 13.44 -25.38 -19.70
C ALA A 186 13.29 -26.84 -20.11
#